data_8075c27fc75e67031db213766f1c598f
#
_entry.id   8075c27fc75e67031db213766f1c598f
#
_cell.length_a   1.000
_cell.length_b   1.000
_cell.length_c   1.000
_cell.angle_alpha   90.00
_cell.angle_beta   90.00
_cell.angle_gamma   90.00
#
_symmetry.space_group_name_H-M   'P 1'
#
loop_
_entity.id
_entity.type
_entity.pdbx_description
1 polymer ?
#
loop_
_entity_poly.entity_id
_entity_poly.type
_entity_poly.pdbx_seq_one_letter_code
_entity_poly.pdbx_strand_id
1 'polypeptide(L)'
;MKTRTYKFLLPFILGATILFFNSCTNLEETTYDTIAAEKYTFSAKDAASLFSPVYSSLRDVYWGWNGYCDIQDESSDLWCTPYRIGIGWGDLYVSMHKHQFNSEIGHIWTEWNGAYSGINACNKLLANTGVQSVPAAVAQLRGYRALYYYVLFDIFRNIPLDTTFNHPKGWLPEQAKPIDTWNFTINELNAIKGKCGPDNGMGQINDYTVNMLLAKMYLNHNAWFNNFTDNSWYGKAIDEINEIIKSSRFSLAPNYSDNFKEDISTSKEIIFGIPFAEKYAGGNYYANKWIATAGRAAFNFNGWATGGSLVLPQFLDTYDPKDTRYTSCWTLGQQYDINSGAAIVSDGVPVIYTKEIHSIDNPGCYPYEGGRLIKYQILSGDFGTSYDDVPFFRLADAMLIKAECLLRLGGYKGETEQDAANLVTQVRQRAFKNNPEKAVRTVEQLKGGSVYNYGHRENQGKMGESDIWITTTEGGSDIELGGLLDDLAWEFVAEHHRRQDLIRFRIPGKNQNVYNGKSWFCKNATLSTTDNHCDIFPIPKAFMDGNPKLIQNPGYVN
;
A
#
# COMPACT_ATOMS: atom_id res chain seq x y z
N MET A 1 5.63 -31.01 -75.13
CA MET A 1 5.88 -30.82 -76.57
C MET A 1 6.93 -29.73 -76.74
N LYS A 2 8.07 -30.12 -77.40
CA LYS A 2 9.16 -29.36 -78.02
C LYS A 2 9.97 -28.40 -77.10
N THR A 3 11.08 -28.88 -76.57
CA THR A 3 12.48 -28.79 -76.93
C THR A 3 12.88 -27.74 -77.96
N ARG A 4 13.83 -26.86 -77.60
CA ARG A 4 14.98 -26.56 -78.48
C ARG A 4 16.10 -25.86 -77.69
N THR A 5 17.14 -26.61 -77.54
CA THR A 5 18.55 -26.27 -77.29
C THR A 5 19.15 -25.51 -78.45
N TYR A 6 20.06 -24.55 -78.16
CA TYR A 6 21.28 -24.39 -78.99
C TYR A 6 22.44 -23.94 -78.13
N LYS A 7 23.59 -24.57 -78.49
CA LYS A 7 24.93 -24.54 -77.90
C LYS A 7 25.84 -23.57 -78.69
N PHE A 8 26.97 -23.26 -78.06
CA PHE A 8 28.33 -22.86 -78.62
C PHE A 8 28.48 -21.36 -78.93
N LEU A 9 29.57 -20.66 -78.61
CA LEU A 9 31.04 -20.94 -78.65
C LEU A 9 31.77 -19.83 -77.86
N LEU A 10 32.79 -20.23 -77.09
CA LEU A 10 34.00 -19.44 -76.80
C LEU A 10 34.91 -19.41 -78.04
N PRO A 11 35.89 -18.50 -78.21
CA PRO A 11 37.00 -18.25 -77.30
C PRO A 11 37.72 -16.87 -77.38
N PHE A 12 38.57 -16.64 -76.33
CA PHE A 12 39.90 -15.98 -76.33
C PHE A 12 40.06 -14.51 -76.79
N ILE A 13 40.62 -13.68 -75.95
CA ILE A 13 41.99 -13.13 -76.01
C ILE A 13 42.33 -12.35 -74.72
N LEU A 14 43.52 -12.67 -74.28
CA LEU A 14 44.36 -12.17 -73.21
C LEU A 14 44.71 -10.68 -73.40
N GLY A 15 44.71 -9.88 -72.35
CA GLY A 15 45.25 -8.54 -72.39
C GLY A 15 45.35 -7.93 -70.96
N ALA A 16 46.55 -8.11 -70.40
CA ALA A 16 46.88 -7.55 -69.09
C ALA A 16 46.90 -6.02 -69.07
N THR A 17 46.23 -5.41 -68.09
CA THR A 17 46.69 -4.13 -67.56
C THR A 17 46.30 -4.08 -66.05
N ILE A 18 47.28 -4.28 -65.22
CA ILE A 18 47.26 -4.06 -63.81
C ILE A 18 47.28 -2.55 -63.62
N LEU A 19 46.11 -1.99 -63.25
CA LEU A 19 46.05 -0.66 -62.69
C LEU A 19 45.73 -0.82 -61.18
N PHE A 20 46.78 -0.63 -60.39
CA PHE A 20 46.63 -0.41 -58.92
C PHE A 20 45.85 0.85 -58.72
N PHE A 21 44.56 0.72 -58.40
CA PHE A 21 43.83 1.76 -57.68
C PHE A 21 44.03 1.49 -56.20
N ASN A 22 44.96 2.19 -55.57
CA ASN A 22 44.93 2.42 -54.14
C ASN A 22 43.70 3.30 -53.84
N SER A 23 42.52 2.68 -53.69
CA SER A 23 41.38 3.33 -53.07
C SER A 23 41.56 3.18 -51.56
N CYS A 24 42.13 4.19 -50.93
CA CYS A 24 41.96 4.41 -49.53
C CYS A 24 40.47 4.75 -49.31
N THR A 25 39.61 3.75 -49.22
CA THR A 25 38.30 3.91 -48.62
C THR A 25 38.54 4.03 -47.14
N ASN A 26 38.49 5.24 -46.64
CA ASN A 26 38.37 5.52 -45.21
C ASN A 26 37.01 4.96 -44.80
N LEU A 27 37.00 3.76 -44.24
CA LEU A 27 35.84 3.10 -43.66
C LEU A 27 35.61 3.65 -42.22
N GLU A 28 35.67 4.94 -42.06
CA GLU A 28 35.06 5.56 -40.90
C GLU A 28 33.55 5.60 -41.15
N GLU A 29 32.84 4.66 -40.53
CA GLU A 29 31.42 4.62 -40.49
C GLU A 29 30.93 5.86 -39.71
N THR A 30 30.57 6.90 -40.46
CA THR A 30 29.89 8.04 -39.87
C THR A 30 28.46 7.65 -39.52
N THR A 31 28.27 7.07 -38.34
CA THR A 31 26.95 6.83 -37.78
C THR A 31 26.36 8.18 -37.38
N TYR A 32 25.44 8.68 -38.21
CA TYR A 32 24.75 9.95 -37.96
C TYR A 32 23.69 9.86 -36.83
N ASP A 33 23.34 8.65 -36.39
CA ASP A 33 22.27 8.41 -35.42
C ASP A 33 22.72 7.74 -34.09
N THR A 34 24.03 7.45 -33.93
CA THR A 34 24.55 6.90 -32.68
C THR A 34 25.64 7.78 -32.12
N ILE A 35 25.49 8.24 -30.91
CA ILE A 35 26.55 8.93 -30.17
C ILE A 35 27.64 7.91 -29.90
N ALA A 36 28.87 8.17 -30.36
CA ALA A 36 30.01 7.26 -30.10
C ALA A 36 30.15 7.08 -28.58
N ALA A 37 30.19 5.83 -28.11
CA ALA A 37 30.18 5.50 -26.67
C ALA A 37 31.27 6.25 -25.87
N GLU A 38 32.38 6.56 -26.53
CA GLU A 38 33.53 7.31 -25.96
C GLU A 38 33.24 8.80 -25.72
N LYS A 39 32.18 9.36 -26.33
CA LYS A 39 31.79 10.78 -26.21
C LYS A 39 30.48 10.95 -25.46
N TYR A 40 29.80 9.87 -25.09
CA TYR A 40 28.52 9.93 -24.39
C TYR A 40 28.74 10.02 -22.89
N THR A 41 28.34 11.14 -22.30
CA THR A 41 28.31 11.30 -20.85
C THR A 41 26.90 10.94 -20.35
N PHE A 42 26.80 9.85 -19.61
CA PHE A 42 25.55 9.39 -19.02
C PHE A 42 25.03 10.44 -18.02
N SER A 43 23.83 10.92 -18.23
CA SER A 43 23.21 12.00 -17.44
C SER A 43 22.17 11.48 -16.45
N ALA A 44 21.75 12.35 -15.52
CA ALA A 44 20.64 12.08 -14.61
C ALA A 44 19.33 11.79 -15.37
N LYS A 45 19.10 12.43 -16.52
CA LYS A 45 17.92 12.18 -17.37
C LYS A 45 17.95 10.77 -17.97
N ASP A 46 19.14 10.31 -18.40
CA ASP A 46 19.30 8.96 -18.94
C ASP A 46 19.06 7.91 -17.85
N ALA A 47 19.62 8.13 -16.65
CA ALA A 47 19.36 7.29 -15.49
C ALA A 47 17.85 7.22 -15.16
N ALA A 48 17.18 8.36 -15.08
CA ALA A 48 15.75 8.44 -14.78
C ALA A 48 14.90 7.69 -15.82
N SER A 49 15.27 7.72 -17.11
CA SER A 49 14.57 7.00 -18.17
C SER A 49 14.54 5.48 -17.99
N LEU A 50 15.52 4.93 -17.24
CA LEU A 50 15.63 3.49 -16.96
C LEU A 50 14.77 3.05 -15.78
N PHE A 51 14.17 3.96 -14.99
CA PHE A 51 13.44 3.64 -13.77
C PHE A 51 12.02 3.06 -14.00
N SER A 52 11.53 3.05 -15.23
CA SER A 52 10.18 2.57 -15.54
C SER A 52 9.84 1.19 -14.90
N PRO A 53 10.70 0.17 -14.91
CA PRO A 53 10.40 -1.10 -14.26
C PRO A 53 10.25 -0.98 -12.73
N VAL A 54 11.02 -0.05 -12.10
CA VAL A 54 10.92 0.20 -10.66
C VAL A 54 9.57 0.83 -10.33
N TYR A 55 9.14 1.84 -11.09
CA TYR A 55 7.84 2.49 -10.87
C TYR A 55 6.65 1.56 -11.18
N SER A 56 6.76 0.74 -12.24
CA SER A 56 5.71 -0.23 -12.57
C SER A 56 5.50 -1.22 -11.43
N SER A 57 6.59 -1.80 -10.91
CA SER A 57 6.51 -2.72 -9.77
C SER A 57 5.87 -2.07 -8.53
N LEU A 58 6.13 -0.78 -8.29
CA LEU A 58 5.51 -0.07 -7.16
C LEU A 58 4.00 0.06 -7.33
N ARG A 59 3.52 0.38 -8.53
CA ARG A 59 2.08 0.42 -8.81
C ARG A 59 1.44 -0.95 -8.70
N ASP A 60 2.12 -2.00 -9.21
CA ASP A 60 1.62 -3.38 -9.14
C ASP A 60 1.48 -3.87 -7.70
N VAL A 61 2.42 -3.49 -6.82
CA VAL A 61 2.32 -3.75 -5.37
C VAL A 61 1.14 -3.00 -4.74
N TYR A 62 0.87 -1.78 -5.19
CA TYR A 62 0.02 -0.84 -4.46
C TYR A 62 -1.39 -0.64 -5.02
N TRP A 63 -1.88 -1.51 -5.87
CA TRP A 63 -3.25 -1.41 -6.39
C TRP A 63 -4.30 -1.24 -5.28
N GLY A 64 -5.40 -0.55 -5.56
CA GLY A 64 -6.58 -0.53 -4.71
C GLY A 64 -7.36 -1.86 -4.65
N TRP A 65 -6.78 -2.92 -5.16
CA TRP A 65 -7.35 -4.27 -5.20
C TRP A 65 -6.24 -5.30 -5.49
N ASN A 66 -6.31 -6.46 -4.80
CA ASN A 66 -5.44 -7.62 -5.05
C ASN A 66 -3.95 -7.38 -4.78
N GLY A 67 -3.62 -6.51 -3.82
CA GLY A 67 -2.26 -6.20 -3.46
C GLY A 67 -2.12 -5.75 -2.02
N TYR A 68 -1.18 -4.87 -1.76
CA TYR A 68 -0.86 -4.33 -0.44
C TYR A 68 -2.09 -3.75 0.26
N CYS A 69 -2.92 -3.05 -0.50
CA CYS A 69 -4.16 -2.47 0.01
C CYS A 69 -5.06 -3.50 0.67
N ASP A 70 -5.38 -4.57 -0.05
CA ASP A 70 -6.26 -5.61 0.47
C ASP A 70 -5.62 -6.36 1.65
N ILE A 71 -4.34 -6.69 1.56
CA ILE A 71 -3.63 -7.38 2.64
C ILE A 71 -3.68 -6.59 3.95
N GLN A 72 -3.46 -5.29 3.89
CA GLN A 72 -3.43 -4.43 5.08
C GLN A 72 -4.81 -4.17 5.67
N ASP A 73 -5.82 -4.07 4.83
CA ASP A 73 -7.14 -3.60 5.28
C ASP A 73 -8.19 -4.70 5.36
N GLU A 74 -8.21 -5.70 4.45
CA GLU A 74 -9.13 -6.86 4.56
C GLU A 74 -8.83 -7.73 5.78
N SER A 75 -7.59 -7.73 6.26
CA SER A 75 -7.22 -8.39 7.50
C SER A 75 -7.34 -7.49 8.74
N SER A 76 -7.98 -6.32 8.60
CA SER A 76 -8.15 -5.34 9.67
C SER A 76 -9.58 -5.31 10.25
N ASP A 77 -9.85 -4.35 11.10
CA ASP A 77 -11.15 -4.10 11.76
C ASP A 77 -11.96 -2.97 11.10
N LEU A 78 -11.56 -2.51 9.91
CA LEU A 78 -12.21 -1.37 9.27
C LEU A 78 -13.24 -1.79 8.22
N TRP A 79 -12.94 -2.79 7.42
CA TRP A 79 -13.81 -3.26 6.35
C TRP A 79 -13.64 -4.75 6.06
N CYS A 80 -14.49 -5.28 5.22
CA CYS A 80 -14.35 -6.63 4.65
C CYS A 80 -15.00 -6.72 3.27
N THR A 81 -14.66 -7.77 2.54
CA THR A 81 -15.32 -8.18 1.30
C THR A 81 -16.08 -9.48 1.56
N PRO A 82 -17.39 -9.43 1.89
CA PRO A 82 -18.18 -10.59 2.26
C PRO A 82 -18.61 -11.40 1.05
N TYR A 83 -19.16 -12.59 1.31
CA TYR A 83 -19.98 -13.24 0.30
C TYR A 83 -21.16 -12.35 -0.08
N ARG A 84 -21.38 -12.19 -1.38
CA ARG A 84 -22.51 -11.43 -1.91
C ARG A 84 -23.35 -12.28 -2.85
N ILE A 85 -24.63 -12.32 -2.58
CA ILE A 85 -25.58 -13.08 -3.39
C ILE A 85 -25.60 -12.54 -4.81
N GLY A 86 -25.42 -13.43 -5.77
CA GLY A 86 -25.44 -13.14 -7.20
C GLY A 86 -24.19 -12.41 -7.75
N ILE A 87 -23.22 -12.10 -6.91
CA ILE A 87 -22.00 -11.38 -7.34
C ILE A 87 -20.73 -12.24 -7.21
N GLY A 88 -20.70 -13.20 -6.26
CA GLY A 88 -19.62 -14.18 -6.16
C GLY A 88 -18.35 -13.70 -5.46
N TRP A 89 -18.45 -12.76 -4.54
CA TRP A 89 -17.38 -12.37 -3.63
C TRP A 89 -17.28 -13.34 -2.43
N GLY A 90 -16.31 -13.15 -1.57
CA GLY A 90 -16.12 -13.91 -0.34
C GLY A 90 -14.86 -14.76 -0.36
N ASP A 91 -14.94 -16.05 -0.03
CA ASP A 91 -13.85 -17.01 0.04
C ASP A 91 -12.57 -16.47 0.70
N LEU A 92 -11.57 -16.11 -0.11
CA LEU A 92 -10.28 -15.67 0.37
C LEU A 92 -10.36 -14.35 1.18
N TYR A 93 -11.28 -13.44 0.86
CA TYR A 93 -11.44 -12.19 1.62
C TYR A 93 -12.01 -12.45 3.01
N VAL A 94 -13.01 -13.33 3.11
CA VAL A 94 -13.54 -13.78 4.40
C VAL A 94 -12.46 -14.51 5.19
N SER A 95 -11.64 -15.33 4.52
CA SER A 95 -10.50 -16.00 5.15
C SER A 95 -9.47 -14.99 5.68
N MET A 96 -9.14 -13.94 4.91
CA MET A 96 -8.27 -12.87 5.39
C MET A 96 -8.87 -12.15 6.58
N HIS A 97 -10.14 -11.79 6.52
CA HIS A 97 -10.85 -11.12 7.59
C HIS A 97 -10.90 -11.96 8.88
N LYS A 98 -11.04 -13.28 8.77
CA LYS A 98 -11.04 -14.22 9.89
C LYS A 98 -9.66 -14.68 10.34
N HIS A 99 -8.59 -14.16 9.76
CA HIS A 99 -7.23 -14.62 10.00
C HIS A 99 -7.02 -16.11 9.75
N GLN A 100 -7.67 -16.64 8.74
CA GLN A 100 -7.52 -18.01 8.27
C GLN A 100 -6.67 -18.03 7.00
N PHE A 101 -5.47 -17.48 7.10
CA PHE A 101 -4.56 -17.35 5.98
C PHE A 101 -4.04 -18.70 5.52
N ASN A 102 -3.83 -18.84 4.22
CA ASN A 102 -3.14 -19.98 3.62
C ASN A 102 -2.16 -19.49 2.53
N SER A 103 -1.24 -20.37 2.13
CA SER A 103 -0.18 -20.03 1.17
C SER A 103 -0.63 -19.90 -0.29
N GLU A 104 -1.91 -20.15 -0.59
CA GLU A 104 -2.49 -20.10 -1.93
C GLU A 104 -3.26 -18.80 -2.21
N ILE A 105 -3.35 -17.90 -1.24
CA ILE A 105 -4.01 -16.60 -1.41
C ILE A 105 -3.27 -15.79 -2.50
N GLY A 106 -3.98 -15.44 -3.58
CA GLY A 106 -3.40 -14.74 -4.72
C GLY A 106 -2.77 -13.40 -4.37
N HIS A 107 -3.30 -12.69 -3.37
CA HIS A 107 -2.80 -11.39 -2.90
C HIS A 107 -1.36 -11.48 -2.38
N ILE A 108 -1.02 -12.50 -1.59
CA ILE A 108 0.34 -12.66 -1.09
C ILE A 108 1.33 -13.00 -2.21
N TRP A 109 0.86 -13.72 -3.24
CA TRP A 109 1.66 -13.96 -4.43
C TRP A 109 1.94 -12.66 -5.19
N THR A 110 0.92 -11.82 -5.37
CA THR A 110 1.05 -10.52 -6.05
C THR A 110 2.08 -9.63 -5.34
N GLU A 111 1.98 -9.54 -4.00
CA GLU A 111 2.92 -8.75 -3.21
C GLU A 111 4.36 -9.26 -3.28
N TRP A 112 4.54 -10.56 -3.08
CA TRP A 112 5.86 -11.17 -3.16
C TRP A 112 6.49 -10.96 -4.53
N ASN A 113 5.76 -11.31 -5.59
CA ASN A 113 6.24 -11.18 -6.96
C ASN A 113 6.50 -9.73 -7.35
N GLY A 114 5.59 -8.83 -7.04
CA GLY A 114 5.70 -7.40 -7.35
C GLY A 114 6.89 -6.75 -6.66
N ALA A 115 7.03 -6.96 -5.36
CA ALA A 115 8.12 -6.37 -4.58
C ALA A 115 9.49 -6.93 -4.98
N TYR A 116 9.62 -8.25 -5.20
CA TYR A 116 10.88 -8.84 -5.69
C TYR A 116 11.20 -8.45 -7.12
N SER A 117 10.21 -8.23 -7.98
CA SER A 117 10.42 -7.66 -9.32
C SER A 117 11.02 -6.25 -9.21
N GLY A 118 10.51 -5.43 -8.28
CA GLY A 118 11.06 -4.11 -7.98
C GLY A 118 12.48 -4.17 -7.43
N ILE A 119 12.77 -5.08 -6.50
CA ILE A 119 14.12 -5.29 -5.95
C ILE A 119 15.09 -5.70 -7.06
N ASN A 120 14.69 -6.65 -7.91
CA ASN A 120 15.52 -7.11 -9.03
C ASN A 120 15.79 -5.98 -10.04
N ALA A 121 14.77 -5.15 -10.34
CA ALA A 121 14.95 -3.97 -11.18
C ALA A 121 15.94 -2.97 -10.55
N CYS A 122 15.85 -2.72 -9.25
CA CYS A 122 16.82 -1.89 -8.54
C CYS A 122 18.23 -2.49 -8.58
N ASN A 123 18.39 -3.78 -8.29
CA ASN A 123 19.68 -4.47 -8.30
C ASN A 123 20.34 -4.42 -9.71
N LYS A 124 19.53 -4.64 -10.76
CA LYS A 124 19.98 -4.55 -12.15
C LYS A 124 20.50 -3.16 -12.49
N LEU A 125 19.76 -2.12 -12.12
CA LEU A 125 20.17 -0.74 -12.40
C LEU A 125 21.37 -0.32 -11.55
N LEU A 126 21.44 -0.75 -10.29
CA LEU A 126 22.60 -0.51 -9.43
C LEU A 126 23.88 -1.20 -9.93
N ALA A 127 23.76 -2.26 -10.71
CA ALA A 127 24.91 -2.90 -11.38
C ALA A 127 25.34 -2.20 -12.69
N ASN A 128 24.55 -1.26 -13.20
CA ASN A 128 24.83 -0.52 -14.43
C ASN A 128 25.86 0.59 -14.17
N THR A 129 27.00 0.56 -14.86
CA THR A 129 28.11 1.51 -14.68
C THR A 129 27.73 2.96 -15.00
N GLY A 130 26.86 3.17 -16.00
CA GLY A 130 26.32 4.49 -16.32
C GLY A 130 25.49 5.04 -15.15
N VAL A 131 24.59 4.24 -14.59
CA VAL A 131 23.77 4.63 -13.41
C VAL A 131 24.66 4.93 -12.21
N GLN A 132 25.70 4.13 -11.96
CA GLN A 132 26.66 4.35 -10.87
C GLN A 132 27.40 5.68 -10.99
N SER A 133 27.55 6.25 -12.17
CA SER A 133 28.14 7.56 -12.37
C SER A 133 27.22 8.73 -11.94
N VAL A 134 25.94 8.44 -11.59
CA VAL A 134 24.94 9.43 -11.17
C VAL A 134 24.52 9.16 -9.71
N PRO A 135 25.19 9.79 -8.71
CA PRO A 135 24.96 9.50 -7.28
C PRO A 135 23.51 9.65 -6.83
N ALA A 136 22.77 10.62 -7.36
CA ALA A 136 21.35 10.83 -7.04
C ALA A 136 20.48 9.68 -7.53
N ALA A 137 20.76 9.11 -8.70
CA ALA A 137 20.07 7.93 -9.21
C ALA A 137 20.35 6.69 -8.35
N VAL A 138 21.60 6.51 -7.94
CA VAL A 138 21.99 5.44 -7.01
C VAL A 138 21.25 5.57 -5.70
N ALA A 139 21.17 6.78 -5.12
CA ALA A 139 20.46 7.03 -3.88
C ALA A 139 18.97 6.70 -4.02
N GLN A 140 18.31 7.14 -5.08
CA GLN A 140 16.91 6.81 -5.34
C GLN A 140 16.66 5.30 -5.48
N LEU A 141 17.48 4.58 -6.25
CA LEU A 141 17.33 3.12 -6.42
C LEU A 141 17.51 2.36 -5.11
N ARG A 142 18.45 2.78 -4.26
CA ARG A 142 18.60 2.22 -2.91
C ARG A 142 17.39 2.52 -2.04
N GLY A 143 16.81 3.71 -2.16
CA GLY A 143 15.57 4.09 -1.49
C GLY A 143 14.37 3.22 -1.89
N TYR A 144 14.18 2.99 -3.20
CA TYR A 144 13.13 2.07 -3.69
C TYR A 144 13.36 0.63 -3.24
N ARG A 145 14.60 0.14 -3.29
CA ARG A 145 14.93 -1.19 -2.79
C ARG A 145 14.61 -1.33 -1.31
N ALA A 146 14.93 -0.34 -0.52
CA ALA A 146 14.58 -0.30 0.90
C ALA A 146 13.05 -0.26 1.13
N LEU A 147 12.30 0.48 0.31
CA LEU A 147 10.83 0.51 0.35
C LEU A 147 10.23 -0.87 0.05
N TYR A 148 10.72 -1.58 -0.98
CA TYR A 148 10.25 -2.93 -1.27
C TYR A 148 10.59 -3.92 -0.16
N TYR A 149 11.77 -3.82 0.45
CA TYR A 149 12.11 -4.63 1.62
C TYR A 149 11.26 -4.29 2.84
N TYR A 150 10.91 -3.02 3.05
CA TYR A 150 9.98 -2.60 4.10
C TYR A 150 8.62 -3.29 3.93
N VAL A 151 8.03 -3.26 2.72
CA VAL A 151 6.75 -3.90 2.40
C VAL A 151 6.81 -5.42 2.65
N LEU A 152 7.80 -6.09 2.07
CA LEU A 152 7.98 -7.55 2.24
C LEU A 152 8.22 -7.92 3.71
N PHE A 153 9.01 -7.12 4.41
CA PHE A 153 9.32 -7.38 5.82
C PHE A 153 8.10 -7.24 6.71
N ASP A 154 7.25 -6.24 6.47
CA ASP A 154 6.01 -6.09 7.22
C ASP A 154 5.06 -7.27 7.00
N ILE A 155 4.91 -7.74 5.76
CA ILE A 155 3.95 -8.78 5.41
C ILE A 155 4.46 -10.19 5.81
N PHE A 156 5.73 -10.51 5.50
CA PHE A 156 6.24 -11.89 5.56
C PHE A 156 7.32 -12.12 6.61
N ARG A 157 8.03 -11.15 7.07
CA ARG A 157 9.14 -11.18 8.04
C ARG A 157 10.34 -12.04 7.62
N ASN A 158 10.12 -13.33 7.32
CA ASN A 158 11.16 -14.29 6.96
C ASN A 158 11.33 -14.36 5.45
N ILE A 159 12.15 -13.49 4.90
CA ILE A 159 12.27 -13.27 3.46
C ILE A 159 13.71 -13.43 2.97
N PRO A 160 13.93 -13.82 1.71
CA PRO A 160 15.25 -13.75 1.09
C PRO A 160 15.81 -12.32 1.03
N LEU A 161 17.10 -12.19 1.31
CA LEU A 161 17.82 -10.94 1.15
C LEU A 161 18.73 -11.02 -0.08
N ASP A 162 18.25 -10.49 -1.19
CA ASP A 162 18.98 -10.41 -2.45
C ASP A 162 19.39 -8.97 -2.75
N THR A 163 20.69 -8.72 -2.77
CA THR A 163 21.28 -7.37 -2.91
C THR A 163 22.06 -7.17 -4.20
N THR A 164 22.11 -8.20 -5.07
CA THR A 164 22.88 -8.21 -6.30
C THR A 164 22.05 -8.68 -7.49
N PHE A 165 22.49 -8.37 -8.72
CA PHE A 165 21.80 -8.79 -9.92
C PHE A 165 22.44 -10.02 -10.59
N ASN A 166 23.77 -10.14 -10.50
CA ASN A 166 24.50 -11.18 -11.22
C ASN A 166 24.58 -12.46 -10.37
N HIS A 167 23.72 -13.41 -10.70
CA HIS A 167 23.70 -14.73 -10.07
C HIS A 167 24.11 -15.82 -11.05
N PRO A 168 24.80 -16.88 -10.59
CA PRO A 168 25.09 -18.03 -11.42
C PRO A 168 23.80 -18.75 -11.85
N LYS A 169 23.84 -19.44 -12.99
CA LYS A 169 22.69 -20.21 -13.48
C LYS A 169 22.25 -21.24 -12.44
N GLY A 170 20.95 -21.25 -12.12
CA GLY A 170 20.35 -22.16 -11.14
C GLY A 170 20.51 -21.71 -9.69
N TRP A 171 21.01 -20.49 -9.45
CA TRP A 171 21.01 -19.92 -8.12
C TRP A 171 19.58 -19.71 -7.61
N LEU A 172 19.37 -20.08 -6.34
CA LEU A 172 18.11 -19.85 -5.62
C LEU A 172 18.41 -19.09 -4.33
N PRO A 173 17.65 -18.05 -4.01
CA PRO A 173 17.86 -17.27 -2.79
C PRO A 173 17.57 -18.09 -1.53
N GLU A 174 18.29 -17.78 -0.46
CA GLU A 174 18.05 -18.31 0.87
C GLU A 174 17.35 -17.25 1.73
N GLN A 175 16.50 -17.68 2.65
CA GLN A 175 15.91 -16.78 3.63
C GLN A 175 17.00 -16.20 4.53
N ALA A 176 16.94 -14.89 4.72
CA ALA A 176 17.74 -14.22 5.73
C ALA A 176 17.05 -14.30 7.11
N LYS A 177 17.83 -14.16 8.16
CA LYS A 177 17.25 -13.92 9.48
C LYS A 177 16.54 -12.55 9.47
N PRO A 178 15.38 -12.42 10.11
CA PRO A 178 14.65 -11.14 10.12
C PRO A 178 15.52 -9.94 10.51
N ILE A 179 16.40 -10.12 11.50
CA ILE A 179 17.28 -9.03 11.95
C ILE A 179 18.28 -8.60 10.87
N ASP A 180 18.73 -9.51 10.01
CA ASP A 180 19.69 -9.19 8.95
C ASP A 180 19.00 -8.38 7.84
N THR A 181 17.79 -8.73 7.48
CA THR A 181 16.96 -7.95 6.53
C THR A 181 16.64 -6.57 7.09
N TRP A 182 16.26 -6.49 8.36
CA TRP A 182 15.98 -5.22 9.03
C TRP A 182 17.23 -4.33 9.06
N ASN A 183 18.38 -4.87 9.47
CA ASN A 183 19.65 -4.15 9.50
C ASN A 183 20.06 -3.68 8.10
N PHE A 184 19.91 -4.53 7.09
CA PHE A 184 20.19 -4.14 5.69
C PHE A 184 19.34 -2.94 5.29
N THR A 185 18.03 -3.00 5.51
CA THR A 185 17.10 -1.93 5.14
C THR A 185 17.46 -0.61 5.85
N ILE A 186 17.72 -0.66 7.15
CA ILE A 186 18.16 0.52 7.92
C ILE A 186 19.51 1.06 7.40
N ASN A 187 20.45 0.20 7.09
CA ASN A 187 21.76 0.62 6.57
C ASN A 187 21.65 1.25 5.17
N GLU A 188 20.78 0.70 4.30
CA GLU A 188 20.48 1.30 2.99
C GLU A 188 19.95 2.72 3.15
N LEU A 189 18.93 2.90 4.00
CA LEU A 189 18.31 4.20 4.23
C LEU A 189 19.29 5.21 4.86
N ASN A 190 20.04 4.83 5.89
CA ASN A 190 21.03 5.70 6.50
C ASN A 190 22.14 6.12 5.52
N ALA A 191 22.56 5.24 4.63
CA ALA A 191 23.60 5.54 3.66
C ALA A 191 23.16 6.56 2.58
N ILE A 192 21.86 6.70 2.35
CA ILE A 192 21.30 7.65 1.36
C ILE A 192 20.64 8.87 1.99
N LYS A 193 20.56 8.95 3.32
CA LYS A 193 19.98 10.09 4.04
C LYS A 193 20.65 11.40 3.61
N GLY A 194 19.86 12.39 3.20
CA GLY A 194 20.34 13.67 2.66
C GLY A 194 20.95 13.59 1.25
N LYS A 195 20.79 12.48 0.52
CA LYS A 195 21.37 12.31 -0.83
C LYS A 195 20.33 12.12 -1.95
N CYS A 196 19.06 12.00 -1.59
CA CYS A 196 17.98 11.88 -2.58
C CYS A 196 17.48 13.23 -3.08
N GLY A 197 17.81 14.30 -2.36
CA GLY A 197 17.26 15.65 -2.61
C GLY A 197 15.90 15.86 -1.93
N PRO A 198 15.55 17.13 -1.70
CA PRO A 198 14.37 17.48 -0.91
C PRO A 198 13.05 17.43 -1.69
N ASP A 199 13.09 17.43 -3.02
CA ASP A 199 11.91 17.50 -3.88
C ASP A 199 12.24 16.92 -5.26
N ASN A 200 11.77 15.74 -5.51
CA ASN A 200 12.03 15.02 -6.76
C ASN A 200 10.77 14.81 -7.61
N GLY A 201 9.63 15.34 -7.16
CA GLY A 201 8.32 15.13 -7.78
C GLY A 201 7.58 13.91 -7.26
N MET A 202 6.32 13.77 -7.69
CA MET A 202 5.45 12.69 -7.29
C MET A 202 6.05 11.33 -7.69
N GLY A 203 5.97 10.39 -6.78
CA GLY A 203 6.47 9.02 -7.00
C GLY A 203 7.98 8.86 -6.92
N GLN A 204 8.75 9.91 -6.67
CA GLN A 204 10.21 9.82 -6.55
C GLN A 204 10.65 9.88 -5.09
N ILE A 205 11.59 9.00 -4.73
CA ILE A 205 12.17 9.01 -3.39
C ILE A 205 12.89 10.33 -3.15
N ASN A 206 12.54 11.02 -2.07
CA ASN A 206 13.19 12.24 -1.59
C ASN A 206 13.74 12.02 -0.17
N ASP A 207 14.47 12.97 0.37
CA ASP A 207 15.10 12.86 1.68
C ASP A 207 14.07 12.64 2.80
N TYR A 208 12.88 13.22 2.68
CA TYR A 208 11.81 13.06 3.67
C TYR A 208 11.09 11.72 3.55
N THR A 209 11.04 11.12 2.36
CA THR A 209 10.62 9.73 2.17
C THR A 209 11.57 8.78 2.91
N VAL A 210 12.88 9.05 2.85
CA VAL A 210 13.88 8.28 3.60
C VAL A 210 13.67 8.41 5.10
N ASN A 211 13.42 9.63 5.61
CA ASN A 211 13.08 9.85 7.02
C ASN A 211 11.80 9.11 7.43
N MET A 212 10.74 9.13 6.60
CA MET A 212 9.51 8.39 6.88
C MET A 212 9.74 6.87 6.95
N LEU A 213 10.49 6.31 6.01
CA LEU A 213 10.82 4.88 6.03
C LEU A 213 11.62 4.50 7.27
N LEU A 214 12.63 5.29 7.65
CA LEU A 214 13.38 5.09 8.89
C LEU A 214 12.46 5.17 10.11
N ALA A 215 11.59 6.18 10.17
CA ALA A 215 10.64 6.33 11.28
C ALA A 215 9.68 5.13 11.38
N LYS A 216 9.12 4.66 10.26
CA LYS A 216 8.27 3.45 10.23
C LYS A 216 9.03 2.19 10.66
N MET A 217 10.26 2.01 10.20
CA MET A 217 11.11 0.89 10.61
C MET A 217 11.36 0.91 12.12
N TYR A 218 11.68 2.06 12.70
CA TYR A 218 11.91 2.22 14.13
C TYR A 218 10.61 2.05 14.95
N LEU A 219 9.52 2.69 14.53
CA LEU A 219 8.22 2.60 15.21
C LEU A 219 7.74 1.15 15.36
N ASN A 220 7.86 0.35 14.31
CA ASN A 220 7.35 -1.01 14.28
C ASN A 220 8.34 -2.06 14.85
N HIS A 221 9.59 -1.69 15.15
CA HIS A 221 10.63 -2.62 15.59
C HIS A 221 10.16 -3.55 16.73
N ASN A 222 9.64 -2.97 17.80
CA ASN A 222 9.25 -3.76 18.97
C ASN A 222 8.12 -4.75 18.66
N ALA A 223 7.16 -4.35 17.87
CA ALA A 223 6.06 -5.23 17.45
C ALA A 223 6.57 -6.32 16.50
N TRP A 224 7.42 -5.98 15.54
CA TRP A 224 7.95 -6.93 14.55
C TRP A 224 8.85 -8.00 15.16
N PHE A 225 9.60 -7.66 16.20
CA PHE A 225 10.48 -8.60 16.91
C PHE A 225 9.88 -9.15 18.21
N ASN A 226 8.63 -8.79 18.50
CA ASN A 226 7.96 -9.14 19.77
C ASN A 226 8.80 -8.81 20.99
N ASN A 227 9.49 -7.67 20.97
CA ASN A 227 10.37 -7.20 22.03
C ASN A 227 9.99 -5.78 22.46
N PHE A 228 9.11 -5.66 23.43
CA PHE A 228 8.54 -4.39 23.91
C PHE A 228 9.34 -3.78 25.07
N THR A 229 10.54 -4.26 25.34
CA THR A 229 11.35 -3.77 26.47
C THR A 229 12.31 -2.65 26.07
N ASP A 230 12.65 -2.52 24.77
CA ASP A 230 13.55 -1.48 24.27
C ASP A 230 12.79 -0.33 23.64
N ASN A 231 12.51 0.70 24.43
CA ASN A 231 11.82 1.89 23.98
C ASN A 231 12.72 2.90 23.21
N SER A 232 14.03 2.62 23.08
CA SER A 232 14.96 3.53 22.39
C SER A 232 14.60 3.76 20.91
N TRP A 233 13.92 2.80 20.30
CA TRP A 233 13.47 2.87 18.91
C TRP A 233 12.44 3.97 18.67
N TYR A 234 11.56 4.23 19.65
CA TYR A 234 10.58 5.34 19.55
C TYR A 234 11.28 6.70 19.52
N GLY A 235 12.37 6.86 20.29
CA GLY A 235 13.18 8.08 20.25
C GLY A 235 13.85 8.32 18.89
N LYS A 236 14.36 7.24 18.26
CA LYS A 236 14.91 7.32 16.90
C LYS A 236 13.82 7.68 15.87
N ALA A 237 12.62 7.14 16.00
CA ALA A 237 11.50 7.51 15.14
C ALA A 237 11.16 8.99 15.27
N ILE A 238 11.11 9.56 16.49
CA ILE A 238 10.88 10.98 16.72
C ILE A 238 11.99 11.83 16.06
N ASP A 239 13.25 11.42 16.18
CA ASP A 239 14.36 12.16 15.57
C ASP A 239 14.19 12.26 14.04
N GLU A 240 13.79 11.18 13.36
CA GLU A 240 13.54 11.18 11.92
C GLU A 240 12.33 12.08 11.55
N ILE A 241 11.25 11.98 12.31
CA ILE A 241 10.05 12.82 12.07
C ILE A 241 10.35 14.31 12.31
N ASN A 242 11.20 14.61 13.28
CA ASN A 242 11.60 15.99 13.57
C ASN A 242 12.33 16.64 12.38
N GLU A 243 13.09 15.91 11.57
CA GLU A 243 13.70 16.43 10.33
C GLU A 243 12.62 16.85 9.32
N ILE A 244 11.52 16.10 9.23
CA ILE A 244 10.40 16.42 8.34
C ILE A 244 9.68 17.69 8.82
N ILE A 245 9.30 17.73 10.10
CA ILE A 245 8.51 18.83 10.68
C ILE A 245 9.33 20.14 10.66
N LYS A 246 10.61 20.09 11.06
CA LYS A 246 11.51 21.25 11.07
C LYS A 246 11.79 21.80 9.68
N SER A 247 11.69 20.99 8.64
CA SER A 247 11.91 21.46 7.26
C SER A 247 10.94 22.55 6.84
N SER A 248 9.75 22.59 7.45
CA SER A 248 8.65 23.51 7.10
C SER A 248 8.20 23.42 5.63
N ARG A 249 8.54 22.33 4.94
CA ARG A 249 8.15 22.10 3.53
C ARG A 249 6.74 21.61 3.39
N PHE A 250 6.23 20.93 4.42
CA PHE A 250 4.93 20.30 4.41
C PHE A 250 3.97 21.03 5.34
N SER A 251 2.70 21.04 4.96
CA SER A 251 1.61 21.57 5.78
C SER A 251 0.37 20.72 5.59
N LEU A 252 -0.44 20.57 6.62
CA LEU A 252 -1.71 19.86 6.51
C LEU A 252 -2.60 20.51 5.44
N ALA A 253 -3.21 19.69 4.60
CA ALA A 253 -4.15 20.16 3.59
C ALA A 253 -5.35 20.84 4.26
N PRO A 254 -5.88 21.92 3.69
CA PRO A 254 -7.02 22.65 4.27
C PRO A 254 -8.26 21.80 4.47
N ASN A 255 -8.53 20.85 3.57
CA ASN A 255 -9.59 19.85 3.70
C ASN A 255 -8.98 18.47 3.65
N TYR A 256 -9.59 17.54 4.40
CA TYR A 256 -9.16 16.15 4.41
C TYR A 256 -9.13 15.53 3.00
N SER A 257 -10.21 15.75 2.25
CA SER A 257 -10.39 15.22 0.89
C SER A 257 -9.40 15.76 -0.16
N ASP A 258 -8.69 16.86 0.14
CA ASP A 258 -7.70 17.41 -0.81
C ASP A 258 -6.51 16.46 -1.05
N ASN A 259 -6.30 15.49 -0.16
CA ASN A 259 -5.24 14.49 -0.28
C ASN A 259 -5.63 13.25 -1.11
N PHE A 260 -6.88 13.18 -1.61
CA PHE A 260 -7.43 11.99 -2.27
C PHE A 260 -8.12 12.35 -3.59
N LYS A 261 -7.71 13.46 -4.19
CA LYS A 261 -8.09 13.88 -5.54
C LYS A 261 -7.32 13.06 -6.57
N GLU A 262 -7.80 13.07 -7.81
CA GLU A 262 -7.10 12.42 -8.92
C GLU A 262 -5.63 12.84 -9.01
N ASP A 263 -5.35 14.13 -8.94
CA ASP A 263 -3.99 14.70 -8.89
C ASP A 263 -3.72 15.34 -7.54
N ILE A 264 -2.84 14.74 -6.76
CA ILE A 264 -2.38 15.24 -5.46
C ILE A 264 -0.96 15.84 -5.51
N SER A 265 -0.37 16.00 -6.68
CA SER A 265 1.02 16.48 -6.85
C SER A 265 1.24 17.90 -6.29
N THR A 266 0.18 18.68 -6.19
CA THR A 266 0.22 20.05 -5.64
C THR A 266 -0.05 20.11 -4.14
N SER A 267 -0.47 19.00 -3.51
CA SER A 267 -0.73 18.96 -2.09
C SER A 267 0.56 19.14 -1.28
N LYS A 268 0.57 20.10 -0.37
CA LYS A 268 1.68 20.33 0.54
C LYS A 268 1.75 19.30 1.68
N GLU A 269 0.79 18.44 1.80
CA GLU A 269 0.78 17.39 2.82
C GLU A 269 1.50 16.12 2.36
N ILE A 270 1.55 15.85 1.06
CA ILE A 270 2.11 14.62 0.51
C ILE A 270 3.64 14.63 0.58
N ILE A 271 4.21 13.66 1.28
CA ILE A 271 5.66 13.42 1.38
C ILE A 271 6.10 12.45 0.28
N PHE A 272 5.31 11.41 0.05
CA PHE A 272 5.52 10.44 -1.02
C PHE A 272 4.16 9.87 -1.45
N GLY A 273 3.91 9.88 -2.74
CA GLY A 273 2.71 9.32 -3.34
C GLY A 273 3.04 8.46 -4.54
N ILE A 274 2.15 7.56 -4.90
CA ILE A 274 2.27 6.68 -6.06
C ILE A 274 1.41 7.25 -7.17
N PRO A 275 2.01 7.73 -8.27
CA PRO A 275 1.27 8.36 -9.34
C PRO A 275 0.58 7.33 -10.24
N PHE A 276 -0.65 7.63 -10.59
CA PHE A 276 -1.42 6.99 -11.64
C PHE A 276 -1.76 8.02 -12.71
N ALA A 277 -1.90 7.60 -13.96
CA ALA A 277 -2.28 8.50 -15.05
C ALA A 277 -2.84 7.69 -16.23
N GLU A 278 -3.93 8.15 -16.81
CA GLU A 278 -4.64 7.50 -17.90
C GLU A 278 -3.70 7.05 -19.04
N LYS A 279 -2.78 7.89 -19.43
CA LYS A 279 -1.94 7.67 -20.61
C LYS A 279 -0.72 6.78 -20.35
N TYR A 280 -0.17 6.78 -19.14
CA TYR A 280 1.18 6.23 -18.89
C TYR A 280 1.25 5.20 -17.77
N ALA A 281 0.24 5.15 -16.93
CA ALA A 281 0.28 4.34 -15.72
C ALA A 281 -1.14 3.83 -15.41
N GLY A 282 -1.41 2.56 -15.59
CA GLY A 282 -2.73 1.97 -15.36
C GLY A 282 -3.41 2.49 -14.09
N GLY A 283 -4.73 2.62 -14.11
CA GLY A 283 -5.52 3.17 -13.03
C GLY A 283 -5.57 2.27 -11.79
N ASN A 284 -5.98 2.83 -10.68
CA ASN A 284 -6.31 2.07 -9.49
C ASN A 284 -7.75 1.54 -9.55
N TYR A 285 -8.10 0.62 -8.64
CA TYR A 285 -9.37 -0.10 -8.66
C TYR A 285 -10.28 0.19 -7.47
N TYR A 286 -10.09 1.27 -6.72
CA TYR A 286 -10.93 1.57 -5.55
C TYR A 286 -12.41 1.68 -5.94
N ALA A 287 -12.76 2.56 -6.88
CA ALA A 287 -14.15 2.72 -7.33
C ALA A 287 -14.72 1.40 -7.87
N ASN A 288 -13.95 0.67 -8.67
CA ASN A 288 -14.38 -0.60 -9.27
C ASN A 288 -14.73 -1.66 -8.21
N LYS A 289 -13.96 -1.76 -7.16
CA LYS A 289 -14.16 -2.75 -6.08
C LYS A 289 -15.32 -2.37 -5.17
N TRP A 290 -15.44 -1.08 -4.81
CA TRP A 290 -16.35 -0.64 -3.78
C TRP A 290 -17.76 -0.29 -4.27
N ILE A 291 -17.88 0.35 -5.44
CA ILE A 291 -19.18 0.81 -5.95
C ILE A 291 -19.95 -0.37 -6.56
N ALA A 292 -21.20 -0.54 -6.13
CA ALA A 292 -22.08 -1.54 -6.75
C ALA A 292 -22.41 -1.14 -8.21
N THR A 293 -22.54 -2.11 -9.09
CA THR A 293 -22.81 -1.88 -10.53
C THR A 293 -23.97 -0.92 -10.76
N ALA A 294 -25.07 -1.09 -10.04
CA ALA A 294 -26.23 -0.20 -10.14
C ALA A 294 -25.97 1.19 -9.54
N GLY A 295 -25.06 1.29 -8.53
CA GLY A 295 -24.73 2.55 -7.87
C GLY A 295 -23.83 3.49 -8.69
N ARG A 296 -23.32 3.05 -9.83
CA ARG A 296 -22.43 3.87 -10.68
C ARG A 296 -23.06 5.18 -11.14
N ALA A 297 -24.37 5.20 -11.36
CA ALA A 297 -25.08 6.41 -11.75
C ALA A 297 -25.02 7.53 -10.70
N ALA A 298 -24.81 7.20 -9.42
CA ALA A 298 -24.62 8.20 -8.37
C ALA A 298 -23.35 9.05 -8.55
N PHE A 299 -22.40 8.57 -9.33
CA PHE A 299 -21.11 9.22 -9.59
C PHE A 299 -20.89 9.53 -11.08
N ASN A 300 -21.87 9.19 -11.95
CA ASN A 300 -21.67 9.15 -13.41
C ASN A 300 -20.39 8.37 -13.78
N PHE A 301 -20.15 7.27 -13.08
CA PHE A 301 -18.98 6.41 -13.30
C PHE A 301 -19.27 5.40 -14.41
N ASN A 302 -18.54 5.48 -15.51
CA ASN A 302 -18.76 4.65 -16.68
C ASN A 302 -17.89 3.37 -16.70
N GLY A 303 -17.00 3.22 -15.71
CA GLY A 303 -16.18 2.03 -15.52
C GLY A 303 -17.03 0.82 -15.08
N TRP A 304 -16.43 -0.35 -15.16
CA TRP A 304 -17.01 -1.53 -14.53
C TRP A 304 -16.95 -1.39 -13.00
N ALA A 305 -17.91 -1.95 -12.29
CA ALA A 305 -17.98 -1.91 -10.83
C ALA A 305 -18.62 -3.20 -10.30
N THR A 306 -18.16 -3.65 -9.15
CA THR A 306 -18.52 -4.97 -8.62
C THR A 306 -19.14 -4.92 -7.23
N GLY A 307 -18.95 -3.84 -6.48
CA GLY A 307 -19.58 -3.67 -5.17
C GLY A 307 -19.15 -4.72 -4.15
N GLY A 308 -17.89 -5.17 -4.18
CA GLY A 308 -17.40 -6.21 -3.29
C GLY A 308 -17.37 -5.78 -1.83
N SER A 309 -16.50 -4.83 -1.51
CA SER A 309 -16.17 -4.43 -0.14
C SER A 309 -17.27 -3.59 0.54
N LEU A 310 -17.26 -3.64 1.86
CA LEU A 310 -18.12 -2.83 2.73
C LEU A 310 -17.36 -2.43 3.99
N VAL A 311 -17.71 -1.28 4.56
CA VAL A 311 -17.22 -0.86 5.87
C VAL A 311 -17.94 -1.62 6.98
N LEU A 312 -17.21 -1.99 8.03
CA LEU A 312 -17.82 -2.67 9.18
C LEU A 312 -18.73 -1.74 9.96
N PRO A 313 -19.93 -2.19 10.38
CA PRO A 313 -20.86 -1.38 11.16
C PRO A 313 -20.25 -0.82 12.43
N GLN A 314 -19.43 -1.63 13.13
CA GLN A 314 -18.74 -1.23 14.35
C GLN A 314 -17.81 -0.05 14.14
N PHE A 315 -17.10 -0.01 13.03
CA PHE A 315 -16.21 1.11 12.69
C PHE A 315 -17.02 2.39 12.40
N LEU A 316 -18.12 2.28 11.68
CA LEU A 316 -19.00 3.42 11.44
C LEU A 316 -19.54 4.03 12.75
N ASP A 317 -19.78 3.21 13.78
CA ASP A 317 -20.26 3.66 15.09
C ASP A 317 -19.22 4.47 15.88
N THR A 318 -17.94 4.35 15.53
CA THR A 318 -16.88 5.09 16.23
C THR A 318 -16.84 6.58 15.90
N TYR A 319 -17.40 6.98 14.75
CA TYR A 319 -17.34 8.37 14.30
C TYR A 319 -18.24 9.31 15.11
N ASP A 320 -17.70 10.47 15.47
CA ASP A 320 -18.54 11.59 15.92
C ASP A 320 -19.42 12.08 14.75
N PRO A 321 -20.71 12.33 14.93
CA PRO A 321 -21.60 12.81 13.86
C PRO A 321 -21.17 14.14 13.22
N LYS A 322 -20.23 14.87 13.83
CA LYS A 322 -19.67 16.13 13.30
C LYS A 322 -18.33 15.95 12.60
N ASP A 323 -17.78 14.74 12.62
CA ASP A 323 -16.53 14.43 11.92
C ASP A 323 -16.78 14.36 10.41
N THR A 324 -16.23 15.33 9.66
CA THR A 324 -16.43 15.39 8.21
C THR A 324 -15.74 14.25 7.46
N ARG A 325 -14.82 13.52 8.10
CA ARG A 325 -14.20 12.33 7.51
C ARG A 325 -15.21 11.21 7.27
N TYR A 326 -16.27 11.13 8.12
CA TYR A 326 -17.35 10.17 7.91
C TYR A 326 -17.99 10.32 6.53
N THR A 327 -18.43 11.53 6.18
CA THR A 327 -19.05 11.80 4.88
C THR A 327 -18.08 11.92 3.71
N SER A 328 -16.80 12.15 3.99
CA SER A 328 -15.75 12.15 2.96
C SER A 328 -15.30 10.74 2.59
N CYS A 329 -15.44 9.77 3.50
CA CYS A 329 -15.00 8.40 3.26
C CYS A 329 -16.13 7.45 2.89
N TRP A 330 -17.37 7.70 3.36
CA TRP A 330 -18.44 6.72 3.30
C TRP A 330 -19.71 7.25 2.66
N THR A 331 -20.31 6.46 1.76
CA THR A 331 -21.67 6.68 1.28
C THR A 331 -22.60 5.57 1.79
N LEU A 332 -23.74 6.00 2.35
CA LEU A 332 -24.82 5.16 2.89
C LEU A 332 -26.18 5.69 2.43
N GLY A 333 -27.23 4.92 2.66
CA GLY A 333 -28.60 5.28 2.35
C GLY A 333 -28.97 5.13 0.87
N GLN A 334 -30.09 5.69 0.50
CA GLN A 334 -30.59 5.70 -0.89
C GLN A 334 -29.59 6.41 -1.79
N GLN A 335 -29.24 5.77 -2.88
CA GLN A 335 -28.41 6.38 -3.90
C GLN A 335 -29.26 7.08 -4.97
N TYR A 336 -28.78 8.22 -5.45
CA TYR A 336 -29.47 9.05 -6.42
C TYR A 336 -28.61 9.25 -7.65
N ASP A 337 -29.20 9.17 -8.81
CA ASP A 337 -28.50 9.48 -10.08
C ASP A 337 -28.07 10.96 -10.07
N ILE A 338 -26.79 11.20 -10.27
CA ILE A 338 -26.18 12.54 -10.14
C ILE A 338 -26.70 13.52 -11.22
N ASN A 339 -27.12 13.01 -12.37
CA ASN A 339 -27.58 13.84 -13.50
C ASN A 339 -29.07 14.17 -13.40
N SER A 340 -29.89 13.19 -13.00
CA SER A 340 -31.36 13.35 -12.95
C SER A 340 -31.90 13.66 -11.56
N GLY A 341 -31.15 13.37 -10.50
CA GLY A 341 -31.60 13.45 -9.11
C GLY A 341 -32.60 12.36 -8.73
N ALA A 342 -32.90 11.41 -9.61
CA ALA A 342 -33.83 10.33 -9.35
C ALA A 342 -33.21 9.27 -8.43
N ALA A 343 -34.04 8.66 -7.55
CA ALA A 343 -33.60 7.52 -6.76
C ALA A 343 -33.24 6.35 -7.69
N ILE A 344 -32.07 5.76 -7.46
CA ILE A 344 -31.59 4.63 -8.26
C ILE A 344 -32.32 3.37 -7.81
N VAL A 345 -32.89 2.66 -8.79
CA VAL A 345 -33.56 1.37 -8.64
C VAL A 345 -32.99 0.43 -9.68
N SER A 346 -32.63 -0.80 -9.28
CA SER A 346 -32.15 -1.85 -10.17
C SER A 346 -33.03 -3.09 -10.01
N ASP A 347 -33.59 -3.58 -11.11
CA ASP A 347 -34.51 -4.73 -11.13
C ASP A 347 -35.66 -4.63 -10.12
N GLY A 348 -36.19 -3.41 -9.95
CA GLY A 348 -37.26 -3.11 -8.98
C GLY A 348 -36.82 -2.97 -7.54
N VAL A 349 -35.53 -3.11 -7.24
CA VAL A 349 -34.96 -2.98 -5.90
C VAL A 349 -34.26 -1.61 -5.74
N PRO A 350 -34.62 -0.79 -4.76
CA PRO A 350 -33.91 0.45 -4.47
C PRO A 350 -32.43 0.19 -4.10
N VAL A 351 -31.53 1.01 -4.65
CA VAL A 351 -30.10 0.94 -4.31
C VAL A 351 -29.86 1.71 -3.01
N ILE A 352 -29.95 1.00 -1.89
CA ILE A 352 -29.79 1.55 -0.54
C ILE A 352 -28.58 0.87 0.11
N TYR A 353 -27.50 1.62 0.33
CA TYR A 353 -26.36 1.11 1.11
C TYR A 353 -26.70 1.17 2.59
N THR A 354 -26.85 0.00 3.21
CA THR A 354 -27.21 -0.10 4.63
C THR A 354 -25.98 0.03 5.52
N LYS A 355 -26.17 0.35 6.79
CA LYS A 355 -25.13 0.26 7.80
C LYS A 355 -24.92 -1.18 8.25
N GLU A 356 -26.01 -1.84 8.63
CA GLU A 356 -26.00 -3.21 9.10
C GLU A 356 -25.94 -4.20 7.93
N ILE A 357 -25.41 -5.37 8.19
CA ILE A 357 -25.21 -6.45 7.23
C ILE A 357 -25.66 -7.79 7.81
N HIS A 358 -26.17 -8.68 6.97
CA HIS A 358 -26.68 -9.98 7.46
C HIS A 358 -25.56 -10.96 7.81
N SER A 359 -24.62 -11.16 6.93
CA SER A 359 -23.50 -12.07 7.17
C SER A 359 -22.35 -11.82 6.21
N ILE A 360 -21.12 -12.00 6.69
CA ILE A 360 -19.95 -12.06 5.81
C ILE A 360 -19.77 -13.47 5.20
N ASP A 361 -20.34 -14.50 5.83
CA ASP A 361 -20.25 -15.90 5.41
C ASP A 361 -21.31 -16.25 4.36
N ASN A 362 -21.07 -17.31 3.58
CA ASN A 362 -22.05 -17.83 2.64
C ASN A 362 -23.32 -18.34 3.38
N PRO A 363 -24.55 -17.87 3.02
CA PRO A 363 -24.95 -17.14 1.81
C PRO A 363 -24.67 -15.64 1.77
N GLY A 364 -24.20 -14.99 2.81
CA GLY A 364 -23.66 -13.66 2.78
C GLY A 364 -24.66 -12.51 2.85
N CYS A 365 -24.26 -11.40 2.23
CA CYS A 365 -24.99 -10.15 2.19
C CYS A 365 -25.81 -9.98 0.90
N TYR A 366 -26.87 -9.16 0.96
CA TYR A 366 -27.49 -8.65 -0.26
C TYR A 366 -26.54 -7.68 -1.00
N PRO A 367 -26.72 -7.48 -2.33
CA PRO A 367 -25.81 -6.67 -3.15
C PRO A 367 -25.57 -5.25 -2.64
N TYR A 368 -26.56 -4.63 -1.98
CA TYR A 368 -26.47 -3.25 -1.52
C TYR A 368 -26.23 -3.10 -0.01
N GLU A 369 -26.06 -4.18 0.72
CA GLU A 369 -25.71 -4.10 2.15
C GLU A 369 -24.29 -3.56 2.34
N GLY A 370 -24.11 -2.82 3.43
CA GLY A 370 -22.87 -2.19 3.84
C GLY A 370 -22.58 -0.86 3.14
N GLY A 371 -22.01 0.09 3.88
CA GLY A 371 -21.54 1.36 3.34
C GLY A 371 -20.37 1.18 2.37
N ARG A 372 -20.20 2.12 1.46
CA ARG A 372 -19.18 2.08 0.40
C ARG A 372 -18.15 3.17 0.57
N LEU A 373 -16.89 2.86 0.26
CA LEU A 373 -15.79 3.82 0.27
C LEU A 373 -15.91 4.79 -0.91
N ILE A 374 -15.83 6.09 -0.59
CA ILE A 374 -15.79 7.19 -1.56
C ILE A 374 -14.65 8.17 -1.25
N LYS A 375 -13.67 7.75 -0.46
CA LYS A 375 -12.56 8.59 -0.02
C LYS A 375 -11.72 9.10 -1.20
N TYR A 376 -11.41 8.22 -2.14
CA TYR A 376 -10.72 8.58 -3.37
C TYR A 376 -11.71 9.16 -4.36
N GLN A 377 -11.30 10.21 -5.05
CA GLN A 377 -12.19 10.95 -5.95
C GLN A 377 -12.67 10.07 -7.10
N ILE A 378 -13.98 10.01 -7.31
CA ILE A 378 -14.57 9.40 -8.49
C ILE A 378 -14.95 10.53 -9.43
N LEU A 379 -14.19 10.72 -10.51
CA LEU A 379 -14.49 11.76 -11.49
C LEU A 379 -15.71 11.36 -12.31
N SER A 380 -16.60 12.35 -12.52
CA SER A 380 -17.77 12.17 -13.39
C SER A 380 -17.31 11.94 -14.82
N GLY A 381 -17.73 10.82 -15.39
CA GLY A 381 -17.39 10.42 -16.75
C GLY A 381 -16.21 9.44 -16.86
N ASP A 382 -15.53 9.10 -15.75
CA ASP A 382 -14.46 8.10 -15.75
C ASP A 382 -14.89 6.81 -16.40
N PHE A 383 -14.02 6.25 -17.23
CA PHE A 383 -14.25 5.02 -17.96
C PHE A 383 -13.14 4.02 -17.69
N GLY A 384 -13.50 2.86 -17.19
CA GLY A 384 -12.54 1.79 -16.86
C GLY A 384 -12.17 1.79 -15.39
N THR A 385 -11.04 2.39 -15.03
CA THR A 385 -10.52 2.50 -13.66
C THR A 385 -10.33 3.96 -13.29
N SER A 386 -10.21 4.26 -12.00
CA SER A 386 -9.81 5.59 -11.56
C SER A 386 -8.30 5.78 -11.74
N TYR A 387 -7.89 7.03 -11.89
CA TYR A 387 -6.48 7.41 -12.06
C TYR A 387 -5.97 8.22 -10.87
N ASP A 388 -6.62 8.08 -9.72
CA ASP A 388 -6.23 8.81 -8.52
C ASP A 388 -4.82 8.42 -8.10
N ASP A 389 -4.01 9.42 -7.85
CA ASP A 389 -2.75 9.26 -7.16
C ASP A 389 -3.00 8.76 -5.74
N VAL A 390 -2.15 7.87 -5.26
CA VAL A 390 -2.30 7.29 -3.92
C VAL A 390 -1.24 7.87 -2.97
N PRO A 391 -1.63 8.55 -1.89
CA PRO A 391 -0.69 8.98 -0.87
C PRO A 391 -0.12 7.75 -0.14
N PHE A 392 1.22 7.63 -0.12
CA PHE A 392 1.89 6.59 0.64
C PHE A 392 2.36 7.12 2.01
N PHE A 393 2.96 8.31 2.01
CA PHE A 393 3.33 9.04 3.21
C PHE A 393 2.86 10.48 3.11
N ARG A 394 2.28 10.99 4.18
CA ARG A 394 1.86 12.38 4.30
C ARG A 394 2.16 12.96 5.68
N LEU A 395 2.13 14.29 5.81
CA LEU A 395 2.50 14.98 7.05
C LEU A 395 1.69 14.51 8.26
N ALA A 396 0.38 14.21 8.08
CA ALA A 396 -0.44 13.70 9.17
C ALA A 396 0.12 12.38 9.73
N ASP A 397 0.65 11.47 8.87
CA ASP A 397 1.30 10.25 9.32
C ASP A 397 2.55 10.56 10.16
N ALA A 398 3.41 11.46 9.68
CA ALA A 398 4.57 11.92 10.44
C ALA A 398 4.18 12.48 11.82
N MET A 399 3.15 13.32 11.87
CA MET A 399 2.68 13.92 13.12
C MET A 399 2.13 12.88 14.09
N LEU A 400 1.36 11.90 13.61
CA LEU A 400 0.75 10.88 14.46
C LEU A 400 1.76 9.80 14.89
N ILE A 401 2.78 9.48 14.08
CA ILE A 401 3.93 8.68 14.50
C ILE A 401 4.64 9.34 15.68
N LYS A 402 4.93 10.64 15.57
CA LYS A 402 5.55 11.39 16.66
C LYS A 402 4.70 11.39 17.91
N ALA A 403 3.39 11.61 17.77
CA ALA A 403 2.48 11.59 18.90
C ALA A 403 2.47 10.21 19.59
N GLU A 404 2.40 9.12 18.85
CA GLU A 404 2.47 7.76 19.39
C GLU A 404 3.76 7.54 20.17
N CYS A 405 4.90 7.89 19.57
CA CYS A 405 6.20 7.71 20.20
C CYS A 405 6.35 8.54 21.49
N LEU A 406 5.88 9.79 21.51
CA LEU A 406 5.90 10.62 22.71
C LEU A 406 5.03 10.04 23.84
N LEU A 407 3.85 9.52 23.52
CA LEU A 407 2.96 8.89 24.49
C LEU A 407 3.58 7.59 25.05
N ARG A 408 4.24 6.78 24.20
CA ARG A 408 4.91 5.54 24.64
C ARG A 408 6.13 5.80 25.52
N LEU A 409 6.81 6.92 25.31
CA LEU A 409 8.02 7.31 26.09
C LEU A 409 7.69 8.14 27.33
N GLY A 410 6.49 8.73 27.43
CA GLY A 410 6.18 9.75 28.43
C GLY A 410 6.87 11.10 28.18
N GLY A 411 7.29 11.34 26.96
CA GLY A 411 8.03 12.51 26.49
C GLY A 411 9.44 12.17 25.97
N TYR A 412 10.06 13.11 25.21
CA TYR A 412 11.37 12.90 24.62
C TYR A 412 12.08 14.23 24.32
N LYS A 413 13.33 14.40 24.80
CA LYS A 413 14.19 15.60 24.53
C LYS A 413 13.49 16.93 24.79
N GLY A 414 12.69 17.02 25.84
CA GLY A 414 11.96 18.22 26.24
C GLY A 414 10.55 18.36 25.63
N GLU A 415 10.18 17.50 24.70
CA GLU A 415 8.80 17.38 24.23
C GLU A 415 8.02 16.44 25.17
N THR A 416 6.75 16.72 25.38
CA THR A 416 5.91 16.09 26.40
C THR A 416 4.76 15.29 25.79
N GLU A 417 4.03 14.54 26.60
CA GLU A 417 2.77 13.90 26.18
C GLU A 417 1.70 14.94 25.77
N GLN A 418 1.77 16.18 26.32
CA GLN A 418 0.89 17.26 25.89
C GLN A 418 1.19 17.70 24.45
N ASP A 419 2.47 17.68 24.04
CA ASP A 419 2.82 17.97 22.64
C ASP A 419 2.26 16.90 21.71
N ALA A 420 2.21 15.63 22.14
CA ALA A 420 1.53 14.58 21.40
C ALA A 420 0.03 14.88 21.23
N ALA A 421 -0.66 15.27 22.29
CA ALA A 421 -2.07 15.62 22.23
C ALA A 421 -2.33 16.84 21.32
N ASN A 422 -1.42 17.80 21.32
CA ASN A 422 -1.47 18.97 20.44
C ASN A 422 -1.32 18.56 18.96
N LEU A 423 -0.41 17.64 18.62
CA LEU A 423 -0.24 17.12 17.27
C LEU A 423 -1.51 16.42 16.76
N VAL A 424 -2.10 15.54 17.58
CA VAL A 424 -3.36 14.88 17.22
C VAL A 424 -4.47 15.90 17.02
N THR A 425 -4.61 16.88 17.93
CA THR A 425 -5.58 17.96 17.82
C THR A 425 -5.42 18.73 16.51
N GLN A 426 -4.18 19.07 16.10
CA GLN A 426 -3.91 19.78 14.85
C GLN A 426 -4.38 18.98 13.63
N VAL A 427 -4.10 17.67 13.59
CA VAL A 427 -4.57 16.80 12.49
C VAL A 427 -6.10 16.77 12.43
N ARG A 428 -6.77 16.73 13.58
CA ARG A 428 -8.24 16.68 13.68
C ARG A 428 -8.94 17.97 13.30
N GLN A 429 -8.29 19.13 13.44
CA GLN A 429 -8.94 20.44 13.26
C GLN A 429 -9.64 20.59 11.91
N ARG A 430 -9.08 20.04 10.83
CA ARG A 430 -9.70 20.10 9.50
C ARG A 430 -10.97 19.26 9.36
N ALA A 431 -11.11 18.22 10.18
CA ALA A 431 -12.31 17.38 10.22
C ALA A 431 -13.46 17.99 11.06
N PHE A 432 -13.15 18.95 11.92
CA PHE A 432 -14.09 19.59 12.85
C PHE A 432 -14.14 21.12 12.70
N LYS A 433 -14.00 21.66 11.50
CA LYS A 433 -13.95 23.12 11.25
C LYS A 433 -15.11 23.90 11.87
N ASN A 434 -16.31 23.32 11.83
CA ASN A 434 -17.52 23.94 12.38
C ASN A 434 -17.76 23.62 13.87
N ASN A 435 -16.93 22.76 14.45
CA ASN A 435 -17.04 22.32 15.85
C ASN A 435 -15.61 22.13 16.42
N PRO A 436 -14.80 23.19 16.50
CA PRO A 436 -13.37 23.09 16.79
C PRO A 436 -13.07 22.47 18.17
N GLU A 437 -13.99 22.60 19.13
CA GLU A 437 -13.89 21.94 20.43
C GLU A 437 -13.84 20.41 20.35
N LYS A 438 -14.47 19.82 19.33
CA LYS A 438 -14.45 18.37 19.09
C LYS A 438 -13.15 17.87 18.47
N ALA A 439 -12.35 18.77 17.91
CA ALA A 439 -11.03 18.43 17.44
C ALA A 439 -10.05 18.17 18.57
N VAL A 440 -10.28 18.80 19.73
CA VAL A 440 -9.34 18.75 20.87
C VAL A 440 -9.23 17.34 21.43
N ARG A 441 -7.98 16.89 21.62
CA ARG A 441 -7.65 15.66 22.34
C ARG A 441 -6.80 15.99 23.55
N THR A 442 -7.08 15.31 24.65
CA THR A 442 -6.25 15.36 25.85
C THR A 442 -5.36 14.10 25.92
N VAL A 443 -4.28 14.18 26.69
CA VAL A 443 -3.41 13.04 26.96
C VAL A 443 -4.21 11.86 27.54
N GLU A 444 -5.12 12.14 28.48
CA GLU A 444 -5.98 11.13 29.09
C GLU A 444 -6.85 10.40 28.04
N GLN A 445 -7.48 11.16 27.13
CA GLN A 445 -8.28 10.56 26.05
C GLN A 445 -7.46 9.69 25.12
N LEU A 446 -6.24 10.12 24.75
CA LEU A 446 -5.37 9.36 23.86
C LEU A 446 -4.83 8.09 24.52
N LYS A 447 -4.54 8.14 25.82
CA LYS A 447 -4.05 6.99 26.61
C LYS A 447 -5.19 6.07 27.09
N GLY A 448 -6.42 6.52 27.00
CA GLY A 448 -7.61 5.73 27.32
C GLY A 448 -7.85 4.59 26.34
N GLY A 449 -8.88 3.79 26.62
CA GLY A 449 -9.30 2.71 25.74
C GLY A 449 -9.88 3.19 24.42
N SER A 450 -10.03 2.28 23.47
CA SER A 450 -10.69 2.52 22.19
C SER A 450 -12.20 2.63 22.37
N VAL A 451 -12.84 3.52 21.60
CA VAL A 451 -14.30 3.60 21.48
C VAL A 451 -14.87 2.52 20.56
N TYR A 452 -14.01 1.79 19.86
CA TYR A 452 -14.42 0.69 19.00
C TYR A 452 -15.02 -0.43 19.86
N ASN A 453 -16.29 -0.74 19.62
CA ASN A 453 -16.96 -1.82 20.33
C ASN A 453 -16.74 -3.14 19.60
N TYR A 454 -15.64 -3.82 19.93
CA TYR A 454 -15.35 -5.13 19.39
C TYR A 454 -16.43 -6.14 19.76
N GLY A 455 -16.78 -6.98 18.83
CA GLY A 455 -17.86 -7.95 18.94
C GLY A 455 -18.44 -8.26 17.57
N HIS A 456 -19.52 -9.01 17.50
CA HIS A 456 -20.13 -9.43 16.25
C HIS A 456 -21.27 -8.50 15.84
N ARG A 457 -21.15 -7.88 14.68
CA ARG A 457 -22.24 -7.19 13.98
C ARG A 457 -22.25 -7.50 12.49
N GLU A 458 -21.19 -8.07 12.00
CA GLU A 458 -20.97 -8.50 10.61
C GLU A 458 -21.53 -9.89 10.31
N ASN A 459 -22.26 -10.47 11.24
CA ASN A 459 -22.81 -11.82 11.13
C ASN A 459 -24.13 -11.93 11.92
N GLN A 460 -25.13 -11.16 11.51
CA GLN A 460 -26.31 -10.84 12.29
C GLN A 460 -27.51 -11.76 12.04
N GLY A 461 -27.40 -12.69 11.15
CA GLY A 461 -28.49 -13.61 10.85
C GLY A 461 -28.37 -14.24 9.48
N LYS A 462 -29.34 -15.11 9.17
CA LYS A 462 -29.43 -15.72 7.85
C LYS A 462 -30.35 -14.87 6.97
N MET A 463 -29.97 -14.73 5.72
CA MET A 463 -30.81 -14.07 4.75
C MET A 463 -32.16 -14.77 4.61
N GLY A 464 -33.23 -13.95 4.57
CA GLY A 464 -34.59 -14.45 4.49
C GLY A 464 -35.21 -14.86 5.83
N GLU A 465 -34.47 -14.81 6.92
CA GLU A 465 -35.01 -14.87 8.27
C GLU A 465 -35.40 -13.45 8.72
N SER A 466 -36.27 -13.35 9.74
CA SER A 466 -36.64 -12.06 10.31
C SER A 466 -35.42 -11.25 10.69
N ASP A 467 -35.44 -9.93 10.46
CA ASP A 467 -34.34 -8.96 10.75
C ASP A 467 -34.03 -8.87 12.26
N ILE A 468 -33.61 -9.98 12.85
CA ILE A 468 -33.12 -10.04 14.21
C ILE A 468 -31.61 -9.84 14.16
N TRP A 469 -31.20 -8.63 14.47
CA TRP A 469 -29.80 -8.27 14.56
C TRP A 469 -29.23 -8.74 15.91
N ILE A 470 -28.39 -9.77 15.88
CA ILE A 470 -27.69 -10.28 17.06
C ILE A 470 -26.39 -9.49 17.18
N THR A 471 -26.31 -8.62 18.15
CA THR A 471 -25.09 -7.88 18.45
C THR A 471 -24.43 -8.48 19.68
N THR A 472 -23.12 -8.71 19.60
CA THR A 472 -22.30 -9.02 20.78
C THR A 472 -21.32 -7.89 21.02
N THR A 473 -21.03 -7.62 22.28
CA THR A 473 -20.18 -6.52 22.72
C THR A 473 -18.97 -7.10 23.44
N GLU A 474 -17.78 -6.81 22.96
CA GLU A 474 -16.53 -7.13 23.65
C GLU A 474 -15.84 -5.87 24.20
N GLY A 475 -16.22 -4.70 23.70
CA GLY A 475 -15.65 -3.41 24.07
C GLY A 475 -14.20 -3.23 23.60
N GLY A 476 -13.65 -2.06 23.83
CA GLY A 476 -12.26 -1.69 23.50
C GLY A 476 -11.55 -0.97 24.64
N SER A 477 -12.18 -0.87 25.82
CA SER A 477 -11.72 -0.04 26.95
C SER A 477 -10.39 -0.49 27.58
N ASP A 478 -9.97 -1.71 27.32
CA ASP A 478 -8.71 -2.30 27.84
C ASP A 478 -7.52 -2.19 26.85
N ILE A 479 -7.72 -1.55 25.70
CA ILE A 479 -6.65 -1.31 24.73
C ILE A 479 -5.84 -0.08 25.18
N GLU A 480 -4.57 -0.28 25.48
CA GLU A 480 -3.65 0.80 25.82
C GLU A 480 -3.45 1.73 24.62
N LEU A 481 -3.48 3.04 24.85
CA LEU A 481 -3.49 4.08 23.82
C LEU A 481 -4.65 3.91 22.82
N GLY A 482 -5.75 3.30 23.24
CA GLY A 482 -6.91 3.02 22.39
C GLY A 482 -7.51 4.27 21.76
N GLY A 483 -7.53 5.39 22.46
CA GLY A 483 -7.99 6.65 21.91
C GLY A 483 -7.11 7.17 20.76
N LEU A 484 -5.79 6.93 20.81
CA LEU A 484 -4.90 7.22 19.67
C LEU A 484 -5.15 6.23 18.52
N LEU A 485 -5.35 4.95 18.82
CA LEU A 485 -5.66 3.92 17.82
C LEU A 485 -6.94 4.25 17.04
N ASP A 486 -7.92 4.88 17.69
CA ASP A 486 -9.14 5.38 17.05
C ASP A 486 -8.82 6.56 16.12
N ASP A 487 -7.99 7.52 16.56
CA ASP A 487 -7.58 8.64 15.72
C ASP A 487 -6.80 8.21 14.48
N LEU A 488 -5.95 7.18 14.59
CA LEU A 488 -5.28 6.56 13.46
C LEU A 488 -6.28 5.94 12.47
N ALA A 489 -7.32 5.25 12.96
CA ALA A 489 -8.36 4.65 12.12
C ALA A 489 -9.14 5.70 11.33
N TRP A 490 -9.61 6.75 11.99
CA TRP A 490 -10.39 7.82 11.34
C TRP A 490 -9.55 8.60 10.31
N GLU A 491 -8.25 8.77 10.58
CA GLU A 491 -7.38 9.54 9.71
C GLU A 491 -6.91 8.70 8.51
N PHE A 492 -6.55 7.42 8.72
CA PHE A 492 -5.86 6.60 7.72
C PHE A 492 -6.69 5.45 7.16
N VAL A 493 -8.02 5.44 7.33
CA VAL A 493 -8.85 4.42 6.69
C VAL A 493 -8.56 4.38 5.18
N ALA A 494 -8.37 3.20 4.62
CA ALA A 494 -8.01 2.99 3.22
C ALA A 494 -6.67 3.62 2.78
N GLU A 495 -5.74 3.83 3.71
CA GLU A 495 -4.34 4.21 3.43
C GLU A 495 -3.36 3.12 3.91
N HIS A 496 -3.87 1.93 4.20
CA HIS A 496 -3.10 0.69 4.41
C HIS A 496 -2.17 0.71 5.63
N HIS A 497 -2.61 1.35 6.70
CA HIS A 497 -1.88 1.45 7.96
C HIS A 497 -2.42 0.50 9.02
N ARG A 498 -3.72 0.16 8.95
CA ARG A 498 -4.47 -0.39 10.10
C ARG A 498 -3.92 -1.68 10.65
N ARG A 499 -3.55 -2.66 9.80
CA ARG A 499 -2.97 -3.92 10.26
C ARG A 499 -1.69 -3.70 11.07
N GLN A 500 -0.78 -2.84 10.62
CA GLN A 500 0.44 -2.49 11.37
C GLN A 500 0.10 -1.85 12.71
N ASP A 501 -0.88 -0.94 12.74
CA ASP A 501 -1.30 -0.27 13.96
C ASP A 501 -1.84 -1.28 14.97
N LEU A 502 -2.71 -2.16 14.54
CA LEU A 502 -3.31 -3.17 15.40
C LEU A 502 -2.27 -4.12 16.02
N ILE A 503 -1.28 -4.57 15.22
CA ILE A 503 -0.19 -5.40 15.70
C ILE A 503 0.66 -4.64 16.74
N ARG A 504 0.84 -3.34 16.56
CA ARG A 504 1.64 -2.49 17.44
C ARG A 504 0.95 -2.17 18.76
N PHE A 505 -0.37 -2.11 18.76
CA PHE A 505 -1.19 -1.76 19.95
C PHE A 505 -1.59 -2.97 20.80
N ARG A 506 -1.12 -4.17 20.49
CA ARG A 506 -1.32 -5.33 21.37
C ARG A 506 -0.63 -5.15 22.72
N ILE A 507 -1.12 -5.83 23.76
CA ILE A 507 -0.53 -5.80 25.08
C ILE A 507 0.40 -7.01 25.28
N PRO A 508 1.71 -6.83 25.34
CA PRO A 508 2.66 -7.92 25.55
C PRO A 508 2.43 -8.65 26.87
N GLY A 509 2.57 -9.97 26.87
CA GLY A 509 2.50 -10.80 28.06
C GLY A 509 1.09 -11.04 28.64
N LYS A 510 0.10 -10.25 28.28
CA LYS A 510 -1.31 -10.50 28.62
C LYS A 510 -2.00 -11.31 27.55
N ASN A 511 -1.69 -10.98 26.32
CA ASN A 511 -2.32 -11.52 25.18
C ASN A 511 -1.43 -11.25 23.98
N GLN A 512 -0.93 -12.28 23.37
CA GLN A 512 0.02 -12.16 22.26
C GLN A 512 -0.68 -12.04 20.91
N ASN A 513 -1.96 -12.37 20.88
CA ASN A 513 -2.68 -12.18 19.66
C ASN A 513 -3.15 -10.73 19.52
N VAL A 514 -3.52 -10.36 18.36
CA VAL A 514 -4.01 -9.05 18.01
C VAL A 514 -5.19 -8.71 18.92
N TYR A 515 -5.29 -7.49 19.43
CA TYR A 515 -6.32 -7.04 20.35
C TYR A 515 -6.38 -7.72 21.68
N ASN A 516 -5.26 -8.16 22.19
CA ASN A 516 -5.26 -8.69 23.53
C ASN A 516 -6.24 -9.87 23.72
N GLY A 517 -6.36 -10.74 22.72
CA GLY A 517 -7.27 -11.87 22.68
C GLY A 517 -8.67 -11.51 22.23
N LYS A 518 -8.91 -10.26 21.93
CA LYS A 518 -10.13 -9.89 21.23
C LYS A 518 -10.03 -10.28 19.78
N SER A 519 -11.08 -10.81 19.26
CA SER A 519 -11.25 -10.95 17.83
C SER A 519 -11.40 -9.55 17.24
N TRP A 520 -10.72 -9.26 16.14
CA TRP A 520 -10.94 -8.01 15.45
C TRP A 520 -12.38 -7.85 15.00
N PHE A 521 -12.95 -8.96 14.65
CA PHE A 521 -14.18 -8.95 13.94
C PHE A 521 -15.08 -10.08 14.33
N CYS A 522 -14.57 -11.24 14.63
CA CYS A 522 -15.45 -12.35 14.90
C CYS A 522 -14.91 -13.29 15.97
N LYS A 523 -15.78 -13.72 16.87
CA LYS A 523 -15.47 -14.63 17.98
C LYS A 523 -14.97 -16.00 17.54
N ASN A 524 -15.08 -16.31 16.26
CA ASN A 524 -14.58 -17.54 15.68
C ASN A 524 -13.10 -17.52 15.35
N ALA A 525 -12.40 -16.41 15.62
CA ALA A 525 -10.95 -16.42 15.61
C ALA A 525 -10.49 -17.40 16.70
N THR A 526 -10.00 -18.54 16.26
CA THR A 526 -9.57 -19.65 17.14
C THR A 526 -8.16 -19.47 17.66
N LEU A 527 -7.55 -18.30 17.46
CA LEU A 527 -6.20 -18.03 17.88
C LEU A 527 -6.08 -18.11 19.40
N SER A 528 -5.10 -18.84 19.86
CA SER A 528 -4.70 -18.83 21.27
C SER A 528 -4.27 -17.42 21.67
N THR A 529 -4.46 -17.07 22.93
CA THR A 529 -4.00 -15.78 23.47
C THR A 529 -2.49 -15.56 23.36
N THR A 530 -1.73 -16.62 23.16
CA THR A 530 -0.26 -16.58 22.96
C THR A 530 0.15 -16.78 21.50
N ASP A 531 -0.79 -17.12 20.62
CA ASP A 531 -0.53 -17.36 19.22
C ASP A 531 -0.61 -16.04 18.44
N ASN A 532 0.49 -15.64 17.84
CA ASN A 532 0.62 -14.44 17.02
C ASN A 532 1.10 -14.72 15.60
N HIS A 533 0.99 -15.96 15.11
CA HIS A 533 1.47 -16.31 13.78
C HIS A 533 0.79 -15.49 12.67
N CYS A 534 -0.47 -15.07 12.87
CA CYS A 534 -1.20 -14.21 11.94
C CYS A 534 -0.74 -12.73 11.95
N ASP A 535 0.26 -12.36 12.74
CA ASP A 535 0.93 -11.06 12.57
C ASP A 535 1.67 -10.98 11.23
N ILE A 536 1.98 -12.11 10.60
CA ILE A 536 2.60 -12.22 9.28
C ILE A 536 1.83 -13.20 8.41
N PHE A 537 1.96 -13.05 7.12
CA PHE A 537 1.34 -13.96 6.14
C PHE A 537 2.26 -15.13 5.83
N PRO A 538 1.69 -16.26 5.33
CA PRO A 538 2.50 -17.36 4.82
C PRO A 538 3.28 -16.96 3.58
N ILE A 539 4.42 -17.60 3.36
CA ILE A 539 5.14 -17.48 2.08
C ILE A 539 4.29 -18.14 1.00
N PRO A 540 4.11 -17.48 -0.16
CA PRO A 540 3.24 -18.03 -1.19
C PRO A 540 3.71 -19.39 -1.71
N LYS A 541 2.79 -20.34 -1.81
CA LYS A 541 3.06 -21.74 -2.20
C LYS A 541 3.88 -21.84 -3.49
N ALA A 542 3.56 -21.05 -4.49
CA ALA A 542 4.26 -21.10 -5.78
C ALA A 542 5.78 -20.85 -5.66
N PHE A 543 6.19 -19.99 -4.72
CA PHE A 543 7.62 -19.73 -4.48
C PHE A 543 8.26 -20.81 -3.60
N MET A 544 7.51 -21.38 -2.67
CA MET A 544 7.95 -22.53 -1.89
C MET A 544 8.22 -23.75 -2.79
N ASP A 545 7.30 -24.04 -3.69
CA ASP A 545 7.41 -25.16 -4.65
C ASP A 545 8.60 -24.96 -5.62
N GLY A 546 8.89 -23.72 -5.98
CA GLY A 546 9.99 -23.35 -6.87
C GLY A 546 11.37 -23.25 -6.21
N ASN A 547 11.44 -23.15 -4.89
CA ASN A 547 12.68 -22.94 -4.15
C ASN A 547 12.72 -23.75 -2.84
N PRO A 548 13.35 -24.94 -2.84
CA PRO A 548 13.43 -25.82 -1.69
C PRO A 548 14.26 -25.26 -0.52
N LYS A 549 14.93 -24.12 -0.69
CA LYS A 549 15.65 -23.43 0.38
C LYS A 549 14.76 -22.54 1.24
N LEU A 550 13.53 -22.27 0.80
CA LEU A 550 12.56 -21.50 1.58
C LEU A 550 11.92 -22.38 2.66
N ILE A 551 11.70 -21.79 3.80
CA ILE A 551 11.02 -22.41 4.94
C ILE A 551 9.76 -21.59 5.22
N GLN A 552 8.63 -22.27 5.32
CA GLN A 552 7.34 -21.61 5.58
C GLN A 552 7.34 -20.89 6.93
N ASN A 553 6.62 -19.78 6.99
CA ASN A 553 6.45 -19.04 8.23
C ASN A 553 5.79 -19.91 9.32
N PRO A 554 6.21 -19.75 10.59
CA PRO A 554 5.64 -20.53 11.70
C PRO A 554 4.11 -20.44 11.75
N GLY A 555 3.46 -21.54 12.08
CA GLY A 555 1.99 -21.61 12.14
C GLY A 555 1.30 -21.95 10.82
N TYR A 556 2.02 -21.93 9.71
CA TYR A 556 1.48 -22.27 8.38
C TYR A 556 2.05 -23.59 7.85
N VAL A 557 1.25 -24.23 7.02
CA VAL A 557 1.65 -25.46 6.28
C VAL A 557 1.89 -25.11 4.81
N ASN A 558 2.72 -25.94 4.13
CA ASN A 558 3.01 -25.77 2.70
C ASN A 558 1.83 -26.20 1.83
#